data_5d5cbae1be82b9e1a1efc0d09f29fee2
#
_entry.id   5d5cbae1be82b9e1a1efc0d09f29fee2
#
_cell.length_a   1.000
_cell.length_b   1.000
_cell.length_c   1.000
_cell.angle_alpha   90.00
_cell.angle_beta   90.00
_cell.angle_gamma   90.00
#
_symmetry.space_group_name_H-M   'P 1'
#
loop_
_entity.id
_entity.type
_entity.pdbx_description
1 polymer ?
#
loop_
_entity_poly.entity_id
_entity_poly.type
_entity_poly.pdbx_seq_one_letter_code
_entity_poly.pdbx_strand_id
1 'polypeptide(L)'
;MRSANSCRYALLSAAMLILAGASPAAADCASELTASQQSLARTRAAIAAAATGSDAQKCAAQRRHYAALIKVREVFSRCDTGAQKGSNAAQLTATIDDFKAKMPRGCRP
;
A
#
# COMPACT_ATOMS: atom_id res chain seq x y z
N MET A 1 41.02 57.37 0.02
CA MET A 1 40.81 56.58 1.19
C MET A 1 39.49 55.89 1.13
N ARG A 2 39.54 54.69 0.75
CA ARG A 2 38.37 53.85 0.67
C ARG A 2 38.68 52.62 1.49
N SER A 3 38.13 52.48 2.64
CA SER A 3 38.04 51.17 3.26
C SER A 3 37.08 50.32 2.49
N ALA A 4 37.61 49.40 1.79
CA ALA A 4 36.80 48.37 1.24
C ALA A 4 36.30 47.51 2.38
N ASN A 5 35.16 47.86 2.88
CA ASN A 5 34.43 46.94 3.73
C ASN A 5 33.98 45.77 2.89
N SER A 6 34.89 44.85 2.75
CA SER A 6 34.52 43.54 2.31
C SER A 6 33.62 42.92 3.36
N CYS A 7 32.37 43.20 3.22
CA CYS A 7 31.33 42.42 3.88
C CYS A 7 31.45 41.00 3.34
N ARG A 8 32.33 40.26 3.90
CA ARG A 8 32.36 38.82 3.76
C ARG A 8 31.27 38.24 4.63
N TYR A 9 30.08 38.42 4.19
CA TYR A 9 29.02 37.52 4.62
C TYR A 9 29.30 36.20 3.92
N ALA A 10 30.14 35.43 4.56
CA ALA A 10 30.10 34.02 4.37
C ALA A 10 28.72 33.56 4.85
N LEU A 11 27.78 33.62 3.95
CA LEU A 11 26.55 32.88 4.06
C LEU A 11 26.93 31.42 4.00
N LEU A 12 27.34 30.92 5.14
CA LEU A 12 27.22 29.52 5.41
C LEU A 12 25.74 29.24 5.53
N SER A 13 25.12 29.18 4.38
CA SER A 13 23.89 28.44 4.24
C SER A 13 24.23 26.99 4.50
N ALA A 14 24.32 26.67 5.78
CA ALA A 14 24.11 25.31 6.18
C ALA A 14 22.69 24.98 5.76
N ALA A 15 22.53 24.54 4.53
CA ALA A 15 21.39 23.77 4.14
C ALA A 15 21.48 22.51 5.00
N MET A 16 21.00 22.60 6.21
CA MET A 16 20.58 21.44 6.93
C MET A 16 19.42 20.88 6.14
N LEU A 17 19.75 20.03 5.20
CA LEU A 17 18.86 18.99 4.78
C LEU A 17 18.56 18.18 6.04
N ILE A 18 17.65 18.69 6.83
CA ILE A 18 16.96 17.86 7.77
C ILE A 18 16.19 16.91 6.87
N LEU A 19 16.82 15.82 6.54
CA LEU A 19 16.12 14.60 6.22
C LEU A 19 15.36 14.25 7.49
N ALA A 20 14.28 15.01 7.75
CA ALA A 20 13.38 14.76 8.84
C ALA A 20 12.79 13.38 8.58
N GLY A 21 13.50 12.38 9.09
CA GLY A 21 12.96 11.20 9.66
C GLY A 21 11.83 10.50 8.93
N ALA A 22 11.96 10.20 7.62
CA ALA A 22 11.36 9.00 7.14
C ALA A 22 12.22 7.85 7.68
N SER A 23 11.79 7.21 8.77
CA SER A 23 12.42 5.97 9.21
C SER A 23 12.36 4.97 8.04
N PRO A 24 13.36 4.08 7.86
CA PRO A 24 13.30 3.02 6.84
C PRO A 24 11.97 2.26 6.86
N ALA A 25 11.40 2.03 8.04
CA ALA A 25 10.11 1.38 8.21
C ALA A 25 8.95 2.15 7.58
N ALA A 26 8.93 3.49 7.68
CA ALA A 26 7.90 4.33 7.05
C ALA A 26 8.04 4.35 5.52
N ALA A 27 9.26 4.38 4.99
CA ALA A 27 9.53 4.29 3.56
C ALA A 27 9.10 2.92 3.01
N ASP A 28 9.39 1.83 3.73
CA ASP A 28 8.96 0.49 3.36
C ASP A 28 7.43 0.37 3.37
N CYS A 29 6.74 0.95 4.35
CA CYS A 29 5.30 0.98 4.41
C CYS A 29 4.67 1.72 3.23
N ALA A 30 5.19 2.88 2.83
CA ALA A 30 4.69 3.61 1.68
C ALA A 30 4.82 2.79 0.39
N SER A 31 5.97 2.14 0.19
CA SER A 31 6.23 1.25 -0.94
C SER A 31 5.31 0.02 -0.92
N GLU A 32 5.15 -0.61 0.23
CA GLU A 32 4.29 -1.79 0.41
C GLU A 32 2.81 -1.45 0.17
N LEU A 33 2.33 -0.30 0.66
CA LEU A 33 0.96 0.15 0.42
C LEU A 33 0.71 0.39 -1.07
N THR A 34 1.63 1.04 -1.76
CA THR A 34 1.55 1.25 -3.22
C THR A 34 1.53 -0.09 -3.97
N ALA A 35 2.43 -1.00 -3.64
CA ALA A 35 2.47 -2.33 -4.24
C ALA A 35 1.20 -3.13 -3.98
N SER A 36 0.62 -3.01 -2.79
CA SER A 36 -0.65 -3.64 -2.41
C SER A 36 -1.82 -3.12 -3.24
N GLN A 37 -1.92 -1.82 -3.44
CA GLN A 37 -2.95 -1.20 -4.28
C GLN A 37 -2.84 -1.68 -5.73
N GLN A 38 -1.62 -1.73 -6.26
CA GLN A 38 -1.37 -2.24 -7.61
C GLN A 38 -1.72 -3.72 -7.74
N SER A 39 -1.40 -4.51 -6.72
CA SER A 39 -1.76 -5.93 -6.68
C SER A 39 -3.27 -6.15 -6.70
N LEU A 40 -4.04 -5.38 -5.90
CA LEU A 40 -5.50 -5.44 -5.92
C LEU A 40 -6.07 -5.02 -7.27
N ALA A 41 -5.54 -3.99 -7.90
CA ALA A 41 -5.97 -3.57 -9.23
C ALA A 41 -5.75 -4.68 -10.28
N ARG A 42 -4.58 -5.32 -10.24
CA ARG A 42 -4.28 -6.45 -11.14
C ARG A 42 -5.18 -7.65 -10.92
N THR A 43 -5.44 -8.02 -9.68
CA THR A 43 -6.27 -9.19 -9.38
C THR A 43 -7.75 -8.93 -9.68
N ARG A 44 -8.24 -7.69 -9.51
CA ARG A 44 -9.58 -7.29 -9.98
C ARG A 44 -9.70 -7.38 -11.51
N ALA A 45 -8.70 -6.89 -12.23
CA ALA A 45 -8.66 -6.98 -13.68
C ALA A 45 -8.64 -8.45 -14.14
N ALA A 46 -7.94 -9.33 -13.44
CA ALA A 46 -7.92 -10.76 -13.73
C ALA A 46 -9.29 -11.41 -13.51
N ILE A 47 -10.04 -11.01 -12.48
CA ILE A 47 -11.43 -11.47 -12.28
C ILE A 47 -12.30 -11.03 -13.46
N ALA A 48 -12.21 -9.77 -13.87
CA ALA A 48 -12.96 -9.25 -15.00
C ALA A 48 -12.61 -9.99 -16.30
N ALA A 49 -11.34 -10.24 -16.54
CA ALA A 49 -10.88 -11.00 -17.71
C ALA A 49 -11.35 -12.46 -17.70
N ALA A 50 -11.48 -13.08 -16.53
CA ALA A 50 -11.95 -14.45 -16.37
C ALA A 50 -13.49 -14.59 -16.42
N ALA A 51 -14.24 -13.49 -16.45
CA ALA A 51 -15.71 -13.51 -16.38
C ALA A 51 -16.37 -14.33 -17.48
N THR A 52 -15.75 -14.40 -18.66
CA THR A 52 -16.20 -15.20 -19.80
C THR A 52 -15.46 -16.53 -19.95
N GLY A 53 -14.59 -16.84 -19.02
CA GLY A 53 -13.79 -18.06 -19.02
C GLY A 53 -14.51 -19.25 -18.38
N SER A 54 -13.78 -20.35 -18.23
CA SER A 54 -14.25 -21.55 -17.53
C SER A 54 -14.44 -21.29 -16.04
N ASP A 55 -15.20 -22.15 -15.37
CA ASP A 55 -15.36 -22.09 -13.91
C ASP A 55 -14.00 -22.24 -13.19
N ALA A 56 -13.10 -23.07 -13.72
CA ALA A 56 -11.75 -23.19 -13.18
C ALA A 56 -10.94 -21.88 -13.28
N GLN A 57 -11.05 -21.18 -14.41
CA GLN A 57 -10.39 -19.88 -14.61
C GLN A 57 -10.96 -18.81 -13.69
N LYS A 58 -12.28 -18.73 -13.55
CA LYS A 58 -12.96 -17.83 -12.61
C LYS A 58 -12.52 -18.11 -11.18
N CYS A 59 -12.49 -19.37 -10.79
CA CYS A 59 -12.06 -19.78 -9.46
C CYS A 59 -10.60 -19.40 -9.18
N ALA A 60 -9.71 -19.66 -10.12
CA ALA A 60 -8.30 -19.29 -9.98
C ALA A 60 -8.12 -17.76 -9.79
N ALA A 61 -8.85 -16.94 -10.55
CA ALA A 61 -8.81 -15.50 -10.42
C ALA A 61 -9.34 -15.03 -9.06
N GLN A 62 -10.43 -15.60 -8.60
CA GLN A 62 -11.02 -15.28 -7.29
C GLN A 62 -10.08 -15.65 -6.14
N ARG A 63 -9.45 -16.80 -6.18
CA ARG A 63 -8.48 -17.21 -5.16
C ARG A 63 -7.27 -16.30 -5.11
N ARG A 64 -6.77 -15.84 -6.25
CA ARG A 64 -5.66 -14.87 -6.31
C ARG A 64 -6.07 -13.54 -5.69
N HIS A 65 -7.27 -13.06 -5.97
CA HIS A 65 -7.76 -11.81 -5.38
C HIS A 65 -7.95 -11.94 -3.87
N TYR A 66 -8.49 -13.06 -3.41
CA TYR A 66 -8.61 -13.35 -1.98
C TYR A 66 -7.23 -13.31 -1.28
N ALA A 67 -6.23 -13.96 -1.86
CA ALA A 67 -4.87 -13.96 -1.33
C ALA A 67 -4.27 -12.54 -1.32
N ALA A 68 -4.54 -11.73 -2.35
CA ALA A 68 -4.11 -10.34 -2.40
C ALA A 68 -4.75 -9.49 -1.29
N LEU A 69 -6.04 -9.67 -1.03
CA LEU A 69 -6.76 -8.99 0.07
C LEU A 69 -6.15 -9.34 1.44
N ILE A 70 -5.81 -10.60 1.68
CA ILE A 70 -5.14 -11.03 2.92
C ILE A 70 -3.80 -10.31 3.10
N LYS A 71 -2.98 -10.25 2.05
CA LYS A 71 -1.69 -9.55 2.10
C LYS A 71 -1.84 -8.06 2.34
N VAL A 72 -2.80 -7.43 1.69
CA VAL A 72 -3.08 -6.00 1.90
C VAL A 72 -3.49 -5.74 3.34
N ARG A 73 -4.31 -6.58 3.94
CA ARG A 73 -4.68 -6.45 5.35
C ARG A 73 -3.46 -6.55 6.27
N GLU A 74 -2.54 -7.45 6.00
CA GLU A 74 -1.29 -7.56 6.76
C GLU A 74 -0.45 -6.29 6.67
N VAL A 75 -0.35 -5.71 5.47
CA VAL A 75 0.37 -4.44 5.27
C VAL A 75 -0.30 -3.31 6.05
N PHE A 76 -1.60 -3.16 5.97
CA PHE A 76 -2.32 -2.14 6.74
C PHE A 76 -2.20 -2.34 8.24
N SER A 77 -2.22 -3.58 8.72
CA SER A 77 -2.04 -3.88 10.14
C SER A 77 -0.69 -3.41 10.69
N ARG A 78 0.36 -3.46 9.86
CA ARG A 78 1.70 -3.01 10.23
C ARG A 78 1.94 -1.53 9.97
N CYS A 79 1.30 -0.97 8.95
CA CYS A 79 1.65 0.33 8.39
C CYS A 79 0.67 1.43 8.76
N ASP A 80 -0.53 1.12 9.22
CA ASP A 80 -1.47 2.13 9.69
C ASP A 80 -0.97 2.77 10.99
N THR A 81 -1.06 4.09 11.04
CA THR A 81 -0.64 4.90 12.19
C THR A 81 -1.72 5.91 12.54
N GLY A 82 -1.62 6.47 13.77
CA GLY A 82 -2.51 7.51 14.24
C GLY A 82 -3.97 7.07 14.37
N ALA A 83 -4.90 7.98 14.10
CA ALA A 83 -6.34 7.77 14.29
C ALA A 83 -6.94 6.67 13.38
N GLN A 84 -6.26 6.35 12.28
CA GLN A 84 -6.71 5.33 11.33
C GLN A 84 -6.19 3.91 11.67
N LYS A 85 -5.37 3.81 12.70
CA LYS A 85 -4.79 2.52 13.11
C LYS A 85 -5.89 1.51 13.44
N GLY A 86 -5.88 0.42 12.73
CA GLY A 86 -6.84 -0.65 12.87
C GLY A 86 -8.15 -0.47 12.10
N SER A 87 -8.56 0.75 11.73
CA SER A 87 -9.79 1.00 10.97
C SER A 87 -9.72 0.38 9.58
N ASN A 88 -8.64 0.62 8.85
CA ASN A 88 -8.46 0.07 7.51
C ASN A 88 -8.33 -1.45 7.53
N ALA A 89 -7.63 -2.01 8.51
CA ALA A 89 -7.53 -3.46 8.69
C ALA A 89 -8.90 -4.09 9.00
N ALA A 90 -9.72 -3.45 9.83
CA ALA A 90 -11.08 -3.90 10.13
C ALA A 90 -11.99 -3.87 8.90
N GLN A 91 -11.93 -2.81 8.11
CA GLN A 91 -12.67 -2.70 6.84
C GLN A 91 -12.23 -3.77 5.85
N LEU A 92 -10.95 -4.04 5.75
CA LEU A 92 -10.41 -5.10 4.91
C LEU A 92 -10.85 -6.49 5.40
N THR A 93 -10.92 -6.73 6.69
CA THR A 93 -11.45 -7.97 7.24
C THR A 93 -12.89 -8.19 6.82
N ALA A 94 -13.74 -7.17 6.92
CA ALA A 94 -15.13 -7.23 6.47
C ALA A 94 -15.21 -7.50 4.95
N THR A 95 -14.37 -6.86 4.16
CA THR A 95 -14.28 -7.07 2.71
C THR A 95 -13.86 -8.50 2.37
N ILE A 96 -12.88 -9.04 3.08
CA ILE A 96 -12.38 -10.41 2.90
C ILE A 96 -13.48 -11.42 3.22
N ASP A 97 -14.19 -11.23 4.33
CA ASP A 97 -15.27 -12.11 4.75
C ASP A 97 -16.43 -12.10 3.74
N ASP A 98 -16.82 -10.92 3.27
CA ASP A 98 -17.85 -10.75 2.26
C ASP A 98 -17.44 -11.40 0.92
N PHE A 99 -16.21 -11.17 0.49
CA PHE A 99 -15.69 -11.77 -0.74
C PHE A 99 -15.68 -13.30 -0.66
N LYS A 100 -15.18 -13.85 0.45
CA LYS A 100 -15.19 -15.29 0.70
C LYS A 100 -16.59 -15.87 0.69
N ALA A 101 -17.54 -15.19 1.31
CA ALA A 101 -18.94 -15.64 1.36
C ALA A 101 -19.59 -15.71 -0.03
N LYS A 102 -19.19 -14.82 -0.93
CA LYS A 102 -19.67 -14.77 -2.32
C LYS A 102 -18.97 -15.76 -3.25
N MET A 103 -17.83 -16.30 -2.86
CA MET A 103 -17.15 -17.31 -3.65
C MET A 103 -17.95 -18.64 -3.68
N PRO A 104 -18.01 -19.33 -4.82
CA PRO A 104 -18.59 -20.68 -4.89
C PRO A 104 -17.93 -21.59 -3.85
N ARG A 105 -18.71 -22.46 -3.22
CA ARG A 105 -18.22 -23.33 -2.13
C ARG A 105 -16.99 -24.15 -2.50
N GLY A 106 -16.98 -24.72 -3.72
CA GLY A 106 -15.84 -25.50 -4.21
C GLY A 106 -14.60 -24.66 -4.57
N CYS A 107 -14.73 -23.34 -4.56
CA CYS A 107 -13.68 -22.39 -4.89
C CYS A 107 -13.05 -21.73 -3.68
N ARG A 108 -13.68 -21.79 -2.51
CA ARG A 108 -13.19 -21.15 -1.29
C ARG A 108 -11.84 -21.73 -0.87
N PRO A 109 -10.92 -20.85 -0.44
CA PRO A 109 -9.64 -21.30 0.09
C PRO A 109 -9.79 -22.03 1.42
#